data_5c2864b4aab967922c7eb1623508bd4b
#
_entry.id   5c2864b4aab967922c7eb1623508bd4b
#
_cell.length_a   1.000
_cell.length_b   1.000
_cell.length_c   1.000
_cell.angle_alpha   90.00
_cell.angle_beta   90.00
_cell.angle_gamma   90.00
#
_symmetry.space_group_name_H-M   'P 1'
#
loop_
_entity.id
_entity.type
_entity.pdbx_description
1 polymer ?
#
loop_
_entity_poly.entity_id
_entity_poly.type
_entity_poly.pdbx_seq_one_letter_code
_entity_poly.pdbx_strand_id
1 'polypeptide(L)'
;MGAVTPIGIGVDAYWSALVEGQCGVGKITRFDASELPVQIAAELKDFDPAAYMPKTLARTMDPFMQFAFVAAEEALKDSELSIESESDRIGIVMGTAMDGVTTVAQTQTAFDTGKRVGPRFVPMTIGNIAAAQISIAHGIHGPSLTLNTACSAGGDAIMTAAMLLRSGEADAVLAVGGE
;
A
#
# COMPACT_ATOMS: atom_id res chain seq x y z
N MET A 1 -5.74 6.12 -12.15
CA MET A 1 -6.06 5.44 -10.86
C MET A 1 -5.34 4.10 -10.80
N GLY A 2 -5.24 3.47 -9.60
CA GLY A 2 -4.68 2.13 -9.44
C GLY A 2 -5.39 1.37 -8.33
N ALA A 3 -5.51 0.05 -8.45
CA ALA A 3 -6.27 -0.79 -7.55
C ALA A 3 -5.59 -2.14 -7.30
N VAL A 4 -5.47 -2.53 -6.03
CA VAL A 4 -5.06 -3.87 -5.59
C VAL A 4 -6.07 -4.33 -4.55
N THR A 5 -6.96 -5.24 -4.94
CA THR A 5 -8.10 -5.62 -4.12
C THR A 5 -8.35 -7.14 -4.13
N PRO A 6 -9.08 -7.69 -3.16
CA PRO A 6 -9.43 -9.12 -3.13
C PRO A 6 -10.27 -9.61 -4.33
N ILE A 7 -10.84 -8.72 -5.14
CA ILE A 7 -11.62 -9.07 -6.34
C ILE A 7 -10.96 -8.66 -7.65
N GLY A 8 -9.76 -8.08 -7.60
CA GLY A 8 -9.00 -7.75 -8.80
C GLY A 8 -7.75 -6.94 -8.51
N ILE A 9 -6.69 -7.22 -9.25
CA ILE A 9 -5.46 -6.42 -9.29
C ILE A 9 -5.48 -5.66 -10.62
N GLY A 10 -5.38 -4.34 -10.53
CA GLY A 10 -5.62 -3.41 -11.63
C GLY A 10 -7.06 -2.91 -11.66
N VAL A 11 -7.24 -1.66 -12.13
CA VAL A 11 -8.53 -0.97 -12.15
C VAL A 11 -9.56 -1.71 -13.02
N ASP A 12 -9.16 -2.20 -14.18
CA ASP A 12 -10.08 -2.89 -15.09
C ASP A 12 -10.61 -4.21 -14.50
N ALA A 13 -9.73 -5.02 -13.91
CA ALA A 13 -10.12 -6.27 -13.26
C ALA A 13 -11.02 -6.01 -12.04
N TYR A 14 -10.64 -5.04 -11.21
CA TYR A 14 -11.43 -4.61 -10.06
C TYR A 14 -12.81 -4.12 -10.48
N TRP A 15 -12.89 -3.24 -11.49
CA TRP A 15 -14.15 -2.68 -11.97
C TRP A 15 -15.09 -3.75 -12.55
N SER A 16 -14.55 -4.65 -13.39
CA SER A 16 -15.32 -5.75 -13.96
C SER A 16 -15.91 -6.64 -12.88
N ALA A 17 -15.10 -7.06 -11.90
CA ALA A 17 -15.55 -7.88 -10.78
C ALA A 17 -16.61 -7.16 -9.92
N LEU A 18 -16.46 -5.85 -9.72
CA LEU A 18 -17.39 -5.03 -8.96
C LEU A 18 -18.76 -4.96 -9.66
N VAL A 19 -18.77 -4.71 -10.98
CA VAL A 19 -20.01 -4.65 -11.78
C VAL A 19 -20.73 -6.00 -11.84
N GLU A 20 -19.97 -7.10 -11.87
CA GLU A 20 -20.50 -8.47 -11.81
C GLU A 20 -21.00 -8.87 -10.41
N GLY A 21 -20.79 -8.04 -9.39
CA GLY A 21 -21.18 -8.32 -8.02
C GLY A 21 -20.33 -9.40 -7.35
N GLN A 22 -19.09 -9.59 -7.79
CA GLN A 22 -18.18 -10.57 -7.18
C GLN A 22 -17.88 -10.23 -5.73
N CYS A 23 -17.86 -11.24 -4.86
CA CYS A 23 -17.54 -11.09 -3.45
C CYS A 23 -16.12 -11.59 -3.17
N GLY A 24 -15.26 -10.72 -2.66
CA GLY A 24 -13.90 -11.08 -2.26
C GLY A 24 -13.80 -11.77 -0.89
N VAL A 25 -14.88 -11.80 -0.12
CA VAL A 25 -14.91 -12.44 1.20
C VAL A 25 -15.01 -13.95 1.07
N GLY A 26 -14.15 -14.67 1.77
CA GLY A 26 -14.14 -16.13 1.78
C GLY A 26 -13.50 -16.67 3.06
N LYS A 27 -13.32 -17.97 3.16
CA LYS A 27 -12.60 -18.58 4.28
C LYS A 27 -11.16 -18.06 4.34
N ILE A 28 -10.69 -17.77 5.54
CA ILE A 28 -9.28 -17.41 5.79
C ILE A 28 -8.39 -18.58 5.37
N THR A 29 -7.37 -18.28 4.58
CA THR A 29 -6.43 -19.26 4.05
C THR A 29 -4.98 -19.03 4.49
N ARG A 30 -4.66 -17.83 4.99
CA ARG A 30 -3.28 -17.45 5.38
C ARG A 30 -2.81 -18.09 6.67
N PHE A 31 -3.74 -18.54 7.51
CA PHE A 31 -3.46 -19.24 8.76
C PHE A 31 -4.65 -20.11 9.16
N ASP A 32 -4.46 -21.01 10.13
CA ASP A 32 -5.55 -21.82 10.67
C ASP A 32 -6.44 -20.96 11.57
N ALA A 33 -7.66 -20.69 11.09
CA ALA A 33 -8.68 -19.88 11.79
C ALA A 33 -9.75 -20.74 12.48
N SER A 34 -9.59 -22.06 12.58
CA SER A 34 -10.61 -23.00 13.05
C SER A 34 -11.08 -22.70 14.48
N GLU A 35 -10.19 -22.19 15.34
CA GLU A 35 -10.47 -21.83 16.73
C GLU A 35 -11.00 -20.39 16.90
N LEU A 36 -11.11 -19.62 15.81
CA LEU A 36 -11.58 -18.24 15.88
C LEU A 36 -13.09 -18.14 15.70
N PRO A 37 -13.75 -17.19 16.37
CA PRO A 37 -15.18 -16.96 16.22
C PRO A 37 -15.56 -16.42 14.80
N VAL A 38 -14.60 -15.80 14.10
CA VAL A 38 -14.75 -15.34 12.72
C VAL A 38 -13.69 -16.01 11.86
N GLN A 39 -14.10 -16.70 10.82
CA GLN A 39 -13.23 -17.51 9.96
C GLN A 39 -13.24 -17.05 8.50
N ILE A 40 -13.74 -15.84 8.24
CA ILE A 40 -13.84 -15.26 6.91
C ILE A 40 -13.11 -13.92 6.86
N ALA A 41 -12.47 -13.66 5.72
CA ALA A 41 -11.84 -12.38 5.42
C ALA A 41 -11.83 -12.12 3.91
N ALA A 42 -11.64 -10.88 3.51
CA ALA A 42 -11.35 -10.52 2.13
C ALA A 42 -9.83 -10.51 1.95
N GLU A 43 -9.27 -11.65 1.55
CA GLU A 43 -7.84 -11.80 1.33
C GLU A 43 -7.47 -11.50 -0.12
N LEU A 44 -6.36 -10.79 -0.33
CA LEU A 44 -5.73 -10.70 -1.64
C LEU A 44 -5.09 -12.05 -1.95
N LYS A 45 -5.66 -12.77 -2.93
CA LYS A 45 -5.20 -14.09 -3.37
C LYS A 45 -4.28 -13.94 -4.58
N ASP A 46 -3.35 -14.87 -4.73
CA ASP A 46 -2.48 -15.02 -5.91
C ASP A 46 -1.63 -13.76 -6.23
N PHE A 47 -1.35 -12.93 -5.23
CA PHE A 47 -0.46 -11.79 -5.39
C PHE A 47 1.01 -12.26 -5.29
N ASP A 48 1.69 -12.27 -6.44
CA ASP A 48 3.14 -12.42 -6.49
C ASP A 48 3.80 -11.06 -6.74
N PRO A 49 4.46 -10.46 -5.74
CA PRO A 49 5.11 -9.17 -5.93
C PRO A 49 6.18 -9.19 -7.02
N ALA A 50 6.76 -10.36 -7.33
CA ALA A 50 7.78 -10.48 -8.39
C ALA A 50 7.23 -10.25 -9.80
N ALA A 51 5.90 -10.30 -9.99
CA ALA A 51 5.25 -9.94 -11.24
C ALA A 51 5.18 -8.41 -11.46
N TYR A 52 5.32 -7.61 -10.39
CA TYR A 52 5.10 -6.16 -10.41
C TYR A 52 6.35 -5.35 -10.07
N MET A 53 7.29 -5.92 -9.34
CA MET A 53 8.51 -5.22 -8.91
C MET A 53 9.71 -6.16 -8.80
N PRO A 54 10.96 -5.64 -8.82
CA PRO A 54 12.15 -6.44 -8.59
C PRO A 54 12.10 -7.16 -7.23
N LYS A 55 12.49 -8.44 -7.19
CA LYS A 55 12.51 -9.24 -5.94
C LYS A 55 13.34 -8.61 -4.83
N THR A 56 14.38 -7.86 -5.19
CA THR A 56 15.21 -7.13 -4.22
C THR A 56 14.42 -6.03 -3.51
N LEU A 57 13.57 -5.32 -4.24
CA LEU A 57 12.69 -4.28 -3.71
C LEU A 57 11.57 -4.91 -2.86
N ALA A 58 10.86 -5.91 -3.40
CA ALA A 58 9.79 -6.61 -2.68
C ALA A 58 10.22 -7.13 -1.31
N ARG A 59 11.47 -7.60 -1.17
CA ARG A 59 12.03 -8.08 0.11
C ARG A 59 12.31 -6.99 1.15
N THR A 60 12.19 -5.74 0.79
CA THR A 60 12.35 -4.59 1.69
C THR A 60 11.03 -3.97 2.12
N MET A 61 9.92 -4.55 1.66
CA MET A 61 8.55 -4.06 1.88
C MET A 61 7.70 -5.08 2.64
N ASP A 62 6.96 -4.62 3.62
CA ASP A 62 5.81 -5.36 4.17
C ASP A 62 4.71 -5.50 3.09
N PRO A 63 3.80 -6.49 3.16
CA PRO A 63 2.73 -6.65 2.18
C PRO A 63 1.92 -5.38 1.88
N PHE A 64 1.55 -4.58 2.90
CA PHE A 64 0.80 -3.35 2.67
C PHE A 64 1.56 -2.35 1.78
N MET A 65 2.90 -2.26 1.95
CA MET A 65 3.74 -1.42 1.10
C MET A 65 3.79 -1.93 -0.33
N GLN A 66 3.82 -3.27 -0.51
CA GLN A 66 3.82 -3.87 -1.85
C GLN A 66 2.50 -3.59 -2.58
N PHE A 67 1.37 -3.68 -1.88
CA PHE A 67 0.05 -3.37 -2.45
C PHE A 67 -0.06 -1.90 -2.83
N ALA A 68 0.35 -1.01 -1.92
CA ALA A 68 0.39 0.43 -2.15
C ALA A 68 1.28 0.79 -3.34
N PHE A 69 2.46 0.18 -3.43
CA PHE A 69 3.41 0.39 -4.53
C PHE A 69 2.81 -0.01 -5.88
N VAL A 70 2.20 -1.19 -5.98
CA VAL A 70 1.59 -1.68 -7.24
C VAL A 70 0.43 -0.79 -7.67
N ALA A 71 -0.44 -0.38 -6.73
CA ALA A 71 -1.53 0.55 -7.03
C ALA A 71 -1.00 1.93 -7.47
N ALA A 72 0.07 2.41 -6.84
CA ALA A 72 0.73 3.66 -7.20
C ALA A 72 1.33 3.63 -8.61
N GLU A 73 2.01 2.54 -8.97
CA GLU A 73 2.55 2.32 -10.33
C GLU A 73 1.46 2.43 -11.39
N GLU A 74 0.34 1.75 -11.19
CA GLU A 74 -0.79 1.81 -12.12
C GLU A 74 -1.36 3.24 -12.21
N ALA A 75 -1.56 3.91 -11.07
CA ALA A 75 -2.09 5.26 -11.03
C ALA A 75 -1.18 6.29 -11.70
N LEU A 76 0.13 6.19 -11.49
CA LEU A 76 1.12 7.06 -12.14
C LEU A 76 1.16 6.84 -13.64
N LYS A 77 1.11 5.59 -14.09
CA LYS A 77 1.03 5.26 -15.52
C LYS A 77 -0.25 5.81 -16.16
N ASP A 78 -1.39 5.68 -15.50
CA ASP A 78 -2.69 6.16 -15.97
C ASP A 78 -2.76 7.70 -16.02
N SER A 79 -2.02 8.39 -15.16
CA SER A 79 -2.04 9.86 -15.08
C SER A 79 -1.31 10.57 -16.19
N GLU A 80 -0.41 9.88 -16.93
CA GLU A 80 0.47 10.46 -17.95
C GLU A 80 1.34 11.64 -17.45
N LEU A 81 1.51 11.77 -16.13
CA LEU A 81 2.31 12.84 -15.52
C LEU A 81 3.79 12.72 -15.88
N SER A 82 4.40 13.82 -16.30
CA SER A 82 5.85 13.92 -16.48
C SER A 82 6.53 14.27 -15.17
N ILE A 83 6.87 13.25 -14.37
CA ILE A 83 7.46 13.43 -13.03
C ILE A 83 8.81 14.16 -13.11
N GLU A 84 9.64 13.84 -14.10
CA GLU A 84 11.00 14.42 -14.24
C GLU A 84 11.01 15.94 -14.34
N SER A 85 10.00 16.54 -14.97
CA SER A 85 9.94 17.99 -15.17
C SER A 85 9.41 18.77 -13.95
N GLU A 86 8.67 18.11 -13.06
CA GLU A 86 7.93 18.76 -11.97
C GLU A 86 8.07 18.03 -10.63
N SER A 87 9.14 17.26 -10.45
CA SER A 87 9.34 16.37 -9.30
C SER A 87 9.14 17.03 -7.94
N ASP A 88 9.56 18.29 -7.78
CA ASP A 88 9.43 19.05 -6.52
C ASP A 88 8.00 19.54 -6.26
N ARG A 89 7.13 19.48 -7.29
CA ARG A 89 5.74 19.94 -7.23
C ARG A 89 4.74 18.77 -7.19
N ILE A 90 5.24 17.52 -7.26
CA ILE A 90 4.43 16.31 -7.15
C ILE A 90 4.60 15.76 -5.73
N GLY A 91 3.49 15.67 -5.00
CA GLY A 91 3.45 15.14 -3.64
C GLY A 91 2.89 13.72 -3.57
N ILE A 92 3.04 13.10 -2.40
CA ILE A 92 2.41 11.83 -2.06
C ILE A 92 1.80 11.88 -0.66
N VAL A 93 0.58 11.40 -0.52
CA VAL A 93 -0.09 11.24 0.78
C VAL A 93 -0.55 9.80 0.91
N MET A 94 0.01 9.10 1.90
CA MET A 94 -0.35 7.73 2.24
C MET A 94 -1.29 7.70 3.44
N GLY A 95 -2.37 6.95 3.35
CA GLY A 95 -3.26 6.63 4.46
C GLY A 95 -3.17 5.14 4.81
N THR A 96 -2.95 4.82 6.08
CA THR A 96 -2.84 3.45 6.60
C THR A 96 -3.39 3.38 8.02
N ALA A 97 -3.66 2.19 8.54
CA ALA A 97 -4.18 2.00 9.89
C ALA A 97 -3.17 1.32 10.81
N MET A 98 -2.58 0.22 10.37
CA MET A 98 -1.75 -0.66 11.20
C MET A 98 -0.31 -0.82 10.69
N ASP A 99 0.02 -0.19 9.59
CA ASP A 99 1.36 -0.22 8.99
C ASP A 99 1.87 -1.66 8.72
N GLY A 100 3.14 -1.93 9.05
CA GLY A 100 3.79 -3.22 8.82
C GLY A 100 3.47 -4.31 9.86
N VAL A 101 2.20 -4.45 10.24
CA VAL A 101 1.76 -5.42 11.25
C VAL A 101 2.14 -6.86 10.92
N THR A 102 2.15 -7.23 9.65
CA THR A 102 2.56 -8.57 9.20
C THR A 102 4.03 -8.83 9.55
N THR A 103 4.90 -7.88 9.27
CA THR A 103 6.33 -7.96 9.62
C THR A 103 6.53 -7.99 11.14
N VAL A 104 5.75 -7.22 11.91
CA VAL A 104 5.80 -7.24 13.38
C VAL A 104 5.46 -8.63 13.90
N ALA A 105 4.33 -9.20 13.48
CA ALA A 105 3.87 -10.52 13.94
C ALA A 105 4.86 -11.63 13.58
N GLN A 106 5.35 -11.66 12.35
CA GLN A 106 6.34 -12.65 11.90
C GLN A 106 7.67 -12.52 12.64
N THR A 107 8.12 -11.28 12.89
CA THR A 107 9.36 -11.03 13.63
C THR A 107 9.22 -11.45 15.09
N GLN A 108 8.09 -11.17 15.74
CA GLN A 108 7.82 -11.60 17.11
C GLN A 108 7.84 -13.13 17.20
N THR A 109 7.12 -13.83 16.34
CA THR A 109 7.12 -15.29 16.29
C THR A 109 8.53 -15.86 16.10
N ALA A 110 9.32 -15.24 15.21
CA ALA A 110 10.71 -15.66 14.99
C ALA A 110 11.59 -15.40 16.21
N PHE A 111 11.43 -14.26 16.88
CA PHE A 111 12.15 -13.88 18.08
C PHE A 111 11.88 -14.84 19.24
N ASP A 112 10.62 -15.24 19.43
CA ASP A 112 10.20 -16.22 20.47
C ASP A 112 10.83 -17.60 20.25
N THR A 113 11.24 -17.91 19.01
CA THR A 113 11.98 -19.14 18.68
C THR A 113 13.52 -18.96 18.69
N GLY A 114 14.01 -17.85 19.24
CA GLY A 114 15.45 -17.56 19.42
C GLY A 114 16.14 -16.98 18.17
N LYS A 115 15.39 -16.56 17.12
CA LYS A 115 15.96 -15.87 15.97
C LYS A 115 16.22 -14.40 16.29
N ARG A 116 17.22 -13.82 15.63
CA ARG A 116 17.53 -12.39 15.77
C ARG A 116 16.61 -11.55 14.92
N VAL A 117 16.26 -10.36 15.42
CA VAL A 117 15.57 -9.32 14.66
C VAL A 117 16.46 -8.84 13.53
N GLY A 118 15.96 -8.87 12.31
CA GLY A 118 16.72 -8.46 11.12
C GLY A 118 16.84 -6.92 10.98
N PRO A 119 17.85 -6.42 10.28
CA PRO A 119 18.08 -4.98 10.12
C PRO A 119 16.97 -4.25 9.33
N ARG A 120 16.13 -4.99 8.61
CA ARG A 120 15.01 -4.43 7.86
C ARG A 120 13.73 -4.30 8.67
N PHE A 121 13.71 -4.77 9.91
CA PHE A 121 12.52 -4.74 10.76
C PHE A 121 11.91 -3.33 10.83
N VAL A 122 12.70 -2.35 11.25
CA VAL A 122 12.21 -0.98 11.40
C VAL A 122 11.69 -0.40 10.08
N PRO A 123 12.45 -0.39 8.97
CA PRO A 123 11.92 0.15 7.70
C PRO A 123 10.70 -0.60 7.15
N MET A 124 10.49 -1.87 7.51
CA MET A 124 9.31 -2.63 7.06
C MET A 124 8.10 -2.45 7.97
N THR A 125 8.23 -1.78 9.11
CA THR A 125 7.14 -1.61 10.08
C THR A 125 6.63 -0.17 10.20
N ILE A 126 7.39 0.81 9.72
CA ILE A 126 7.00 2.23 9.82
C ILE A 126 6.16 2.63 8.61
N GLY A 127 4.98 3.21 8.84
CA GLY A 127 3.99 3.52 7.81
C GLY A 127 4.46 4.48 6.72
N ASN A 128 5.28 5.47 7.07
CA ASN A 128 5.79 6.45 6.10
C ASN A 128 6.77 5.87 5.06
N ILE A 129 7.29 4.68 5.29
CA ILE A 129 8.20 4.03 4.33
C ILE A 129 7.48 3.61 3.05
N ALA A 130 6.18 3.32 3.10
CA ALA A 130 5.40 3.05 1.88
C ALA A 130 5.46 4.25 0.92
N ALA A 131 5.14 5.46 1.40
CA ALA A 131 5.25 6.70 0.62
C ALA A 131 6.70 6.96 0.17
N ALA A 132 7.67 6.75 1.06
CA ALA A 132 9.09 6.95 0.75
C ALA A 132 9.59 6.01 -0.36
N GLN A 133 9.19 4.74 -0.36
CA GLN A 133 9.58 3.79 -1.42
C GLN A 133 9.01 4.19 -2.79
N ILE A 134 7.77 4.65 -2.83
CA ILE A 134 7.14 5.16 -4.06
C ILE A 134 7.87 6.43 -4.52
N SER A 135 8.13 7.38 -3.61
CA SER A 135 8.86 8.62 -3.91
C SER A 135 10.25 8.34 -4.49
N ILE A 136 11.01 7.42 -3.87
CA ILE A 136 12.35 7.05 -4.33
C ILE A 136 12.30 6.39 -5.71
N ALA A 137 11.35 5.47 -5.93
CA ALA A 137 11.25 4.74 -7.19
C ALA A 137 10.93 5.65 -8.37
N HIS A 138 10.17 6.71 -8.15
CA HIS A 138 9.68 7.62 -9.20
C HIS A 138 10.35 8.99 -9.20
N GLY A 139 11.24 9.28 -8.25
CA GLY A 139 11.86 10.61 -8.15
C GLY A 139 10.86 11.72 -7.77
N ILE A 140 9.88 11.42 -6.94
CA ILE A 140 8.93 12.40 -6.40
C ILE A 140 9.58 13.10 -5.22
N HIS A 141 9.72 14.43 -5.28
CA HIS A 141 10.43 15.22 -4.27
C HIS A 141 9.54 16.24 -3.55
N GLY A 142 8.27 16.38 -3.94
CA GLY A 142 7.32 17.25 -3.27
C GLY A 142 6.87 16.73 -1.90
N PRO A 143 5.81 17.31 -1.30
CA PRO A 143 5.34 16.95 0.02
C PRO A 143 5.06 15.44 0.14
N SER A 144 5.60 14.79 1.19
CA SER A 144 5.40 13.36 1.46
C SER A 144 4.86 13.20 2.88
N LEU A 145 3.61 12.75 3.00
CA LEU A 145 2.91 12.63 4.29
C LEU A 145 2.31 11.23 4.44
N THR A 146 2.23 10.78 5.69
CA THR A 146 1.49 9.55 6.04
C THR A 146 0.54 9.83 7.19
N LEU A 147 -0.69 9.36 7.05
CA LEU A 147 -1.79 9.54 7.99
C LEU A 147 -2.22 8.17 8.53
N ASN A 148 -2.29 8.07 9.85
CA ASN A 148 -2.77 6.88 10.56
C ASN A 148 -4.10 7.22 11.24
N THR A 149 -5.19 7.15 10.48
CA THR A 149 -6.54 7.48 10.97
C THR A 149 -7.49 6.30 10.84
N ALA A 150 -6.94 5.10 10.97
CA ALA A 150 -7.69 3.83 10.90
C ALA A 150 -8.51 3.72 9.59
N CYS A 151 -9.75 3.25 9.67
CA CYS A 151 -10.61 2.99 8.51
C CYS A 151 -10.87 4.23 7.62
N SER A 152 -10.66 5.45 8.13
CA SER A 152 -10.82 6.70 7.36
C SER A 152 -9.54 7.12 6.62
N ALA A 153 -8.41 6.45 6.85
CA ALA A 153 -7.09 6.91 6.41
C ALA A 153 -7.01 7.18 4.89
N GLY A 154 -7.61 6.31 4.07
CA GLY A 154 -7.67 6.52 2.62
C GLY A 154 -8.45 7.77 2.22
N GLY A 155 -9.58 8.04 2.87
CA GLY A 155 -10.37 9.26 2.68
C GLY A 155 -9.62 10.52 3.15
N ASP A 156 -8.94 10.42 4.29
CA ASP A 156 -8.14 11.51 4.84
C ASP A 156 -6.91 11.81 3.99
N ALA A 157 -6.34 10.79 3.33
CA ALA A 157 -5.27 10.98 2.34
C ALA A 157 -5.76 11.80 1.14
N ILE A 158 -6.94 11.52 0.61
CA ILE A 158 -7.55 12.29 -0.49
C ILE A 158 -7.85 13.74 -0.03
N MET A 159 -8.41 13.90 1.16
CA MET A 159 -8.68 15.22 1.72
C MET A 159 -7.40 16.03 1.87
N THR A 160 -6.35 15.45 2.43
CA THR A 160 -5.05 16.10 2.63
C THR A 160 -4.38 16.44 1.30
N ALA A 161 -4.44 15.53 0.31
CA ALA A 161 -3.98 15.81 -1.05
C ALA A 161 -4.70 17.03 -1.65
N ALA A 162 -6.02 17.10 -1.50
CA ALA A 162 -6.79 18.27 -1.97
C ALA A 162 -6.40 19.57 -1.24
N MET A 163 -6.02 19.49 0.03
CA MET A 163 -5.51 20.67 0.78
C MET A 163 -4.16 21.13 0.25
N LEU A 164 -3.22 20.22 -0.03
CA LEU A 164 -1.91 20.55 -0.60
C LEU A 164 -2.04 21.22 -1.99
N LEU A 165 -2.95 20.71 -2.83
CA LEU A 165 -3.25 21.34 -4.12
C LEU A 165 -3.83 22.75 -3.98
N ARG A 166 -4.80 22.93 -3.09
CA ARG A 166 -5.46 24.24 -2.87
C ARG A 166 -4.54 25.27 -2.22
N SER A 167 -3.61 24.85 -1.38
CA SER A 167 -2.62 25.77 -0.76
C SER A 167 -1.46 26.10 -1.69
N GLY A 168 -1.36 25.45 -2.85
CA GLY A 168 -0.26 25.63 -3.79
C GLY A 168 1.06 24.99 -3.36
N GLU A 169 1.03 24.08 -2.39
CA GLU A 169 2.21 23.31 -1.97
C GLU A 169 2.60 22.22 -2.97
N ALA A 170 1.64 21.75 -3.76
CA ALA A 170 1.86 20.79 -4.84
C ALA A 170 0.95 21.11 -6.03
N ASP A 171 1.33 20.68 -7.23
CA ASP A 171 0.55 20.80 -8.46
C ASP A 171 -0.12 19.45 -8.82
N ALA A 172 0.47 18.35 -8.36
CA ALA A 172 -0.14 17.03 -8.39
C ALA A 172 0.15 16.28 -7.08
N VAL A 173 -0.77 15.41 -6.65
CA VAL A 173 -0.58 14.59 -5.45
C VAL A 173 -1.09 13.18 -5.70
N LEU A 174 -0.25 12.20 -5.46
CA LEU A 174 -0.62 10.80 -5.41
C LEU A 174 -1.22 10.50 -4.02
N ALA A 175 -2.53 10.32 -3.95
CA ALA A 175 -3.22 9.90 -2.73
C ALA A 175 -3.34 8.36 -2.73
N VAL A 176 -2.77 7.71 -1.73
CA VAL A 176 -2.70 6.24 -1.61
C VAL A 176 -3.37 5.82 -0.32
N GLY A 177 -4.23 4.82 -0.39
CA GLY A 177 -4.75 4.10 0.78
C GLY A 177 -4.27 2.66 0.72
N GLY A 178 -3.77 2.11 1.82
CA GLY A 178 -3.27 0.74 1.84
C GLY A 178 -3.14 0.16 3.24
N GLU A 179 -3.47 -1.15 3.33
CA GLU A 179 -3.40 -1.92 4.56
C GLU A 179 -2.91 -3.35 4.29
#